data_b0c4361444600185bd71f9911ce85a84
#
_entry.id   b0c4361444600185bd71f9911ce85a84
#
_cell.length_a   1.000
_cell.length_b   1.000
_cell.length_c   1.000
_cell.angle_alpha   90.00
_cell.angle_beta   90.00
_cell.angle_gamma   90.00
#
_symmetry.space_group_name_H-M   'P 1'
#
loop_
_entity.id
_entity.type
_entity.pdbx_description
1 polymer ?
#
loop_
_entity_poly.entity_id
_entity_poly.type
_entity_poly.pdbx_seq_one_letter_code
_entity_poly.pdbx_strand_id
1 'polypeptide(L)'
;MDKDSHDLPSSWKSNIFLLNPTNTEWQAYIAQKNDDVYANLDFDGYQIDQLGNRGDRYDYDGNKVNLPKGYASFIEAMKQKHPDKRLVMNAVSSYGASQIAGTGKVDFLYNEVWGDEAGFKDLHTIIKANDQYGNHALKTVFAAYMNYDKAGSSTGEFNTPGVLLTDAVIFALGGSHLELGDHMLCREYFPSTALQMNDVLKTAMIRYYDFMTAYQNLLRDKDTEAEISVSLNCTDAARNLSLNAWPPQKSAITVYAKNVNGRQVIHLLNFLNADNLSWRDLNGTMPEPRLVSDVPLKMNVSGKVNKIWVASPDFHAGASQELSFEQKDGTVTFILPLLKYWSMLVME
;
A
#
# COMPACT_ATOMS: atom_id res chain seq x y z
N MET A 1 -29.34 -16.26 -5.77
CA MET A 1 -29.82 -14.87 -5.92
C MET A 1 -30.66 -14.58 -4.69
N ASP A 2 -30.38 -13.53 -3.97
CA ASP A 2 -31.18 -13.12 -2.81
C ASP A 2 -32.63 -12.91 -3.32
N LYS A 3 -33.64 -13.30 -2.52
CA LYS A 3 -35.06 -13.09 -2.89
C LYS A 3 -35.42 -11.61 -2.99
N ASP A 4 -34.71 -10.80 -2.24
CA ASP A 4 -34.90 -9.36 -2.23
C ASP A 4 -33.90 -8.72 -3.17
N SER A 5 -34.36 -8.03 -4.21
CA SER A 5 -33.51 -7.14 -4.98
C SER A 5 -33.07 -6.02 -4.05
N HIS A 6 -31.76 -5.98 -3.73
CA HIS A 6 -31.22 -4.87 -2.98
C HIS A 6 -31.04 -3.70 -3.96
N ASP A 7 -31.72 -2.60 -3.70
CA ASP A 7 -31.50 -1.37 -4.41
C ASP A 7 -30.07 -0.90 -4.17
N LEU A 8 -29.27 -0.98 -5.19
CA LEU A 8 -27.95 -0.37 -5.20
C LEU A 8 -28.14 1.13 -5.44
N PRO A 9 -27.17 1.97 -5.03
CA PRO A 9 -27.29 3.41 -5.19
C PRO A 9 -27.70 3.79 -6.61
N SER A 10 -28.73 4.59 -6.77
CA SER A 10 -29.25 5.05 -8.08
C SER A 10 -28.21 5.81 -8.90
N SER A 11 -27.13 6.27 -8.25
CA SER A 11 -25.97 6.90 -8.90
C SER A 11 -25.09 5.94 -9.70
N TRP A 12 -25.26 4.64 -9.55
CA TRP A 12 -24.45 3.67 -10.28
C TRP A 12 -24.92 3.56 -11.73
N LYS A 13 -23.93 3.47 -12.64
CA LYS A 13 -24.20 3.52 -14.11
C LYS A 13 -24.82 2.25 -14.67
N SER A 14 -24.80 1.16 -13.93
CA SER A 14 -25.35 -0.13 -14.35
C SER A 14 -25.98 -0.86 -13.17
N ASN A 15 -26.91 -1.77 -13.47
CA ASN A 15 -27.45 -2.69 -12.49
C ASN A 15 -26.36 -3.68 -12.07
N ILE A 16 -26.13 -3.77 -10.77
CA ILE A 16 -25.18 -4.73 -10.20
C ILE A 16 -25.95 -5.70 -9.31
N PHE A 17 -25.68 -6.98 -9.47
CA PHE A 17 -26.32 -8.04 -8.70
C PHE A 17 -25.28 -8.74 -7.82
N LEU A 18 -25.64 -8.94 -6.55
CA LEU A 18 -24.87 -9.77 -5.65
C LEU A 18 -25.20 -11.23 -5.92
N LEU A 19 -24.22 -11.98 -6.34
CA LEU A 19 -24.35 -13.42 -6.54
C LEU A 19 -23.80 -14.15 -5.33
N ASN A 20 -24.42 -15.28 -4.98
CA ASN A 20 -23.98 -16.07 -3.86
C ASN A 20 -22.66 -16.81 -4.18
N PRO A 21 -21.52 -16.42 -3.58
CA PRO A 21 -20.22 -17.04 -3.88
C PRO A 21 -20.12 -18.48 -3.36
N THR A 22 -21.03 -18.94 -2.50
CA THR A 22 -21.07 -20.34 -2.02
C THR A 22 -21.84 -21.27 -2.93
N ASN A 23 -22.57 -20.75 -3.93
CA ASN A 23 -23.36 -21.57 -4.84
C ASN A 23 -22.42 -22.29 -5.83
N THR A 24 -22.42 -23.63 -5.76
CA THR A 24 -21.51 -24.46 -6.58
C THR A 24 -21.85 -24.44 -8.07
N GLU A 25 -23.11 -24.23 -8.44
CA GLU A 25 -23.51 -24.08 -9.84
C GLU A 25 -23.00 -22.75 -10.40
N TRP A 26 -23.07 -21.68 -9.61
CA TRP A 26 -22.49 -20.39 -9.97
C TRP A 26 -20.96 -20.47 -10.10
N GLN A 27 -20.27 -21.13 -9.16
CA GLN A 27 -18.83 -21.36 -9.24
C GLN A 27 -18.46 -22.12 -10.52
N ALA A 28 -19.18 -23.21 -10.83
CA ALA A 28 -18.96 -24.00 -12.04
C ALA A 28 -19.21 -23.18 -13.32
N TYR A 29 -20.27 -22.38 -13.32
CA TYR A 29 -20.60 -21.51 -14.46
C TYR A 29 -19.50 -20.50 -14.75
N ILE A 30 -19.00 -19.79 -13.72
CA ILE A 30 -17.91 -18.80 -13.90
C ILE A 30 -16.60 -19.51 -14.31
N ALA A 31 -16.27 -20.62 -13.70
CA ALA A 31 -15.10 -21.41 -14.09
C ALA A 31 -15.15 -21.83 -15.57
N GLN A 32 -16.32 -22.26 -16.06
CA GLN A 32 -16.52 -22.56 -17.46
C GLN A 32 -16.41 -21.32 -18.36
N LYS A 33 -16.91 -20.16 -17.92
CA LYS A 33 -16.74 -18.91 -18.67
C LYS A 33 -15.29 -18.47 -18.78
N ASN A 34 -14.51 -18.73 -17.74
CA ASN A 34 -13.06 -18.51 -17.80
C ASN A 34 -12.36 -19.45 -18.81
N ASP A 35 -12.88 -20.67 -19.08
CA ASP A 35 -12.38 -21.51 -20.17
C ASP A 35 -12.47 -20.76 -21.52
N ASP A 36 -13.63 -20.13 -21.79
CA ASP A 36 -13.85 -19.35 -23.02
C ASP A 36 -12.89 -18.14 -23.10
N VAL A 37 -12.64 -17.47 -21.97
CA VAL A 37 -11.71 -16.33 -21.91
C VAL A 37 -10.28 -16.79 -22.21
N TYR A 38 -9.80 -17.80 -21.52
CA TYR A 38 -8.41 -18.29 -21.65
C TYR A 38 -8.14 -18.98 -23.00
N ALA A 39 -9.17 -19.50 -23.67
CA ALA A 39 -9.04 -20.05 -25.01
C ALA A 39 -8.86 -18.97 -26.09
N ASN A 40 -9.34 -17.77 -25.86
CA ASN A 40 -9.37 -16.70 -26.85
C ASN A 40 -8.47 -15.51 -26.53
N LEU A 41 -8.08 -15.33 -25.26
CA LEU A 41 -7.30 -14.20 -24.76
C LEU A 41 -6.14 -14.71 -23.90
N ASP A 42 -4.96 -14.16 -24.11
CA ASP A 42 -3.74 -14.55 -23.41
C ASP A 42 -3.64 -13.83 -22.05
N PHE A 43 -4.59 -14.13 -21.16
CA PHE A 43 -4.57 -13.64 -19.78
C PHE A 43 -3.85 -14.63 -18.84
N ASP A 44 -3.01 -14.09 -17.96
CA ASP A 44 -2.33 -14.89 -16.93
C ASP A 44 -3.25 -15.35 -15.81
N GLY A 45 -4.38 -14.69 -15.60
CA GLY A 45 -5.24 -14.99 -14.48
C GLY A 45 -6.55 -14.22 -14.43
N TYR A 46 -7.19 -14.26 -13.27
CA TYR A 46 -8.49 -13.69 -13.00
C TYR A 46 -8.48 -12.80 -11.76
N GLN A 47 -8.91 -11.56 -11.92
CA GLN A 47 -9.23 -10.68 -10.80
C GLN A 47 -10.69 -10.84 -10.43
N ILE A 48 -10.94 -11.25 -9.20
CA ILE A 48 -12.27 -11.41 -8.63
C ILE A 48 -12.61 -10.15 -7.85
N ASP A 49 -13.68 -9.47 -8.24
CA ASP A 49 -14.15 -8.30 -7.53
C ASP A 49 -15.38 -8.61 -6.67
N GLN A 50 -15.58 -7.82 -5.61
CA GLN A 50 -16.70 -7.93 -4.69
C GLN A 50 -17.05 -6.55 -4.11
N LEU A 51 -18.24 -6.43 -3.51
CA LEU A 51 -18.79 -5.14 -3.10
C LEU A 51 -18.57 -4.77 -1.62
N GLY A 52 -17.67 -5.47 -0.93
CA GLY A 52 -17.43 -5.25 0.50
C GLY A 52 -18.55 -5.77 1.40
N ASN A 53 -18.55 -5.29 2.64
CA ASN A 53 -19.59 -5.68 3.60
C ASN A 53 -20.93 -5.05 3.23
N ARG A 54 -21.91 -5.88 2.92
CA ARG A 54 -23.29 -5.46 2.59
C ARG A 54 -24.29 -5.93 3.65
N GLY A 55 -23.83 -6.25 4.85
CA GLY A 55 -24.65 -6.79 5.92
C GLY A 55 -25.09 -8.23 5.66
N ASP A 56 -26.15 -8.66 6.31
CA ASP A 56 -26.68 -10.01 6.19
C ASP A 56 -27.26 -10.25 4.79
N ARG A 57 -26.88 -11.38 4.20
CA ARG A 57 -27.40 -11.85 2.93
C ARG A 57 -27.89 -13.28 3.06
N TYR A 58 -28.87 -13.62 2.26
CA TYR A 58 -29.56 -14.91 2.34
C TYR A 58 -29.55 -15.55 0.95
N ASP A 59 -29.49 -16.88 0.91
CA ASP A 59 -29.68 -17.65 -0.32
C ASP A 59 -31.16 -17.70 -0.74
N TYR A 60 -31.45 -18.39 -1.85
CA TYR A 60 -32.82 -18.52 -2.34
C TYR A 60 -33.76 -19.22 -1.33
N ASP A 61 -33.24 -20.12 -0.51
CA ASP A 61 -33.99 -20.90 0.48
C ASP A 61 -34.12 -20.14 1.82
N GLY A 62 -33.56 -18.94 1.94
CA GLY A 62 -33.62 -18.11 3.14
C GLY A 62 -32.56 -18.43 4.17
N ASN A 63 -31.52 -19.20 3.84
CA ASN A 63 -30.40 -19.46 4.73
C ASN A 63 -29.39 -18.30 4.66
N LYS A 64 -28.88 -17.90 5.84
CA LYS A 64 -27.87 -16.84 5.91
C LYS A 64 -26.55 -17.28 5.24
N VAL A 65 -26.07 -16.50 4.30
CA VAL A 65 -24.80 -16.71 3.61
C VAL A 65 -23.65 -16.03 4.36
N ASN A 66 -22.60 -16.78 4.65
CA ASN A 66 -21.34 -16.20 5.14
C ASN A 66 -20.46 -15.82 3.93
N LEU A 67 -20.53 -14.55 3.51
CA LEU A 67 -19.83 -14.06 2.35
C LEU A 67 -18.31 -14.27 2.41
N PRO A 68 -17.59 -13.95 3.50
CA PRO A 68 -16.15 -14.22 3.59
C PRO A 68 -15.74 -15.67 3.38
N LYS A 69 -16.50 -16.63 3.94
CA LYS A 69 -16.30 -18.06 3.67
C LYS A 69 -16.63 -18.42 2.22
N GLY A 70 -17.64 -17.77 1.66
CA GLY A 70 -18.02 -17.92 0.26
C GLY A 70 -16.90 -17.45 -0.68
N TYR A 71 -16.20 -16.38 -0.37
CA TYR A 71 -15.04 -15.90 -1.14
C TYR A 71 -13.92 -16.94 -1.17
N ALA A 72 -13.58 -17.53 -0.03
CA ALA A 72 -12.59 -18.61 0.01
C ALA A 72 -13.03 -19.82 -0.87
N SER A 73 -14.26 -20.27 -0.72
CA SER A 73 -14.82 -21.38 -1.54
C SER A 73 -14.81 -21.05 -3.04
N PHE A 74 -15.12 -19.82 -3.41
CA PHE A 74 -15.09 -19.39 -4.82
C PHE A 74 -13.67 -19.40 -5.38
N ILE A 75 -12.68 -18.85 -4.63
CA ILE A 75 -11.25 -18.88 -5.00
C ILE A 75 -10.77 -20.32 -5.21
N GLU A 76 -11.12 -21.22 -4.28
CA GLU A 76 -10.76 -22.64 -4.36
C GLU A 76 -11.34 -23.30 -5.63
N ALA A 77 -12.60 -23.04 -5.95
CA ALA A 77 -13.25 -23.57 -7.16
C ALA A 77 -12.58 -23.06 -8.45
N MET A 78 -12.25 -21.76 -8.53
CA MET A 78 -11.52 -21.18 -9.67
C MET A 78 -10.13 -21.81 -9.81
N LYS A 79 -9.39 -21.95 -8.71
CA LYS A 79 -8.05 -22.53 -8.73
C LYS A 79 -8.06 -24.04 -9.03
N GLN A 80 -9.07 -24.75 -8.60
CA GLN A 80 -9.23 -26.17 -8.93
C GLN A 80 -9.43 -26.39 -10.44
N LYS A 81 -10.21 -25.53 -11.08
CA LYS A 81 -10.46 -25.61 -12.52
C LYS A 81 -9.27 -25.17 -13.36
N HIS A 82 -8.56 -24.13 -12.93
CA HIS A 82 -7.43 -23.52 -13.64
C HIS A 82 -6.21 -23.42 -12.69
N PRO A 83 -5.52 -24.54 -12.39
CA PRO A 83 -4.45 -24.58 -11.39
C PRO A 83 -3.25 -23.68 -11.74
N ASP A 84 -2.97 -23.50 -13.03
CA ASP A 84 -1.82 -22.72 -13.52
C ASP A 84 -2.12 -21.23 -13.65
N LYS A 85 -3.40 -20.83 -13.60
CA LYS A 85 -3.78 -19.42 -13.72
C LYS A 85 -3.65 -18.69 -12.39
N ARG A 86 -3.21 -17.44 -12.44
CA ARG A 86 -3.08 -16.57 -11.29
C ARG A 86 -4.45 -16.08 -10.81
N LEU A 87 -4.58 -15.87 -9.52
CA LEU A 87 -5.79 -15.32 -8.92
C LEU A 87 -5.47 -14.18 -7.98
N VAL A 88 -6.34 -13.18 -8.01
CA VAL A 88 -6.41 -12.15 -7.00
C VAL A 88 -7.88 -11.85 -6.70
N MET A 89 -8.19 -11.52 -5.46
CA MET A 89 -9.52 -11.09 -5.06
C MET A 89 -9.44 -9.79 -4.29
N ASN A 90 -10.31 -8.83 -4.66
CA ASN A 90 -10.42 -7.57 -3.97
C ASN A 90 -11.00 -7.77 -2.56
N ALA A 91 -10.33 -7.22 -1.55
CA ALA A 91 -10.85 -7.11 -0.19
C ALA A 91 -11.25 -5.65 0.06
N VAL A 92 -12.44 -5.27 -0.40
CA VAL A 92 -12.98 -3.91 -0.24
C VAL A 92 -13.09 -3.57 1.24
N SER A 93 -12.45 -2.49 1.69
CA SER A 93 -12.35 -2.12 3.12
C SER A 93 -11.95 -3.30 4.00
N SER A 94 -10.99 -4.09 3.54
CA SER A 94 -10.45 -5.27 4.23
C SER A 94 -11.47 -6.40 4.49
N TYR A 95 -12.69 -6.31 3.90
CA TYR A 95 -13.74 -7.31 4.11
C TYR A 95 -13.39 -8.66 3.49
N GLY A 96 -13.34 -9.69 4.31
CA GLY A 96 -12.99 -11.05 3.90
C GLY A 96 -11.49 -11.30 3.67
N ALA A 97 -10.62 -10.33 3.94
CA ALA A 97 -9.17 -10.43 3.67
C ALA A 97 -8.53 -11.67 4.29
N SER A 98 -8.86 -12.01 5.53
CA SER A 98 -8.30 -13.20 6.21
C SER A 98 -8.74 -14.51 5.56
N GLN A 99 -9.98 -14.62 5.09
CA GLN A 99 -10.49 -15.80 4.39
C GLN A 99 -9.89 -15.92 2.99
N ILE A 100 -9.74 -14.82 2.28
CA ILE A 100 -9.08 -14.76 0.96
C ILE A 100 -7.62 -15.22 1.09
N ALA A 101 -6.87 -14.62 1.99
CA ALA A 101 -5.47 -14.96 2.25
C ALA A 101 -5.30 -16.40 2.73
N GLY A 102 -6.19 -16.87 3.62
CA GLY A 102 -6.17 -18.20 4.22
C GLY A 102 -6.33 -19.34 3.20
N THR A 103 -6.81 -19.08 1.98
CA THR A 103 -6.84 -20.08 0.92
C THR A 103 -5.43 -20.48 0.44
N GLY A 104 -4.45 -19.58 0.56
CA GLY A 104 -3.12 -19.75 -0.03
C GLY A 104 -3.13 -19.88 -1.57
N LYS A 105 -4.20 -19.38 -2.22
CA LYS A 105 -4.43 -19.55 -3.68
C LYS A 105 -4.40 -18.25 -4.46
N VAL A 106 -4.29 -17.11 -3.77
CA VAL A 106 -4.11 -15.79 -4.39
C VAL A 106 -2.63 -15.43 -4.48
N ASP A 107 -2.25 -14.67 -5.50
CA ASP A 107 -0.85 -14.32 -5.76
C ASP A 107 -0.38 -13.11 -4.94
N PHE A 108 -1.30 -12.24 -4.54
CA PHE A 108 -1.07 -11.11 -3.63
C PHE A 108 -2.39 -10.70 -2.95
N LEU A 109 -2.30 -9.86 -1.93
CA LEU A 109 -3.45 -9.38 -1.19
C LEU A 109 -3.85 -7.98 -1.68
N TYR A 110 -4.95 -7.91 -2.41
CA TYR A 110 -5.46 -6.69 -2.99
C TYR A 110 -6.52 -6.08 -2.08
N ASN A 111 -6.33 -4.81 -1.72
CA ASN A 111 -7.27 -4.06 -0.90
C ASN A 111 -7.67 -2.77 -1.60
N GLU A 112 -8.96 -2.60 -1.81
CA GLU A 112 -9.54 -1.33 -2.19
C GLU A 112 -9.90 -0.56 -0.92
N VAL A 113 -9.24 0.59 -0.71
CA VAL A 113 -9.33 1.34 0.55
C VAL A 113 -10.18 2.59 0.41
N TRP A 114 -11.10 2.78 1.35
CA TRP A 114 -12.12 3.82 1.35
C TRP A 114 -12.04 4.74 2.57
N GLY A 115 -13.07 5.58 2.75
CA GLY A 115 -13.08 6.66 3.74
C GLY A 115 -12.86 6.24 5.19
N ASP A 116 -13.23 5.01 5.56
CA ASP A 116 -13.04 4.47 6.89
C ASP A 116 -11.57 4.15 7.21
N GLU A 117 -10.74 4.07 6.18
CA GLU A 117 -9.30 3.74 6.24
C GLU A 117 -8.45 4.89 5.66
N ALA A 118 -8.81 6.16 5.98
CA ALA A 118 -8.26 7.35 5.32
C ALA A 118 -6.92 7.83 5.88
N GLY A 119 -6.49 7.38 7.05
CA GLY A 119 -5.25 7.82 7.67
C GLY A 119 -4.03 7.01 7.22
N PHE A 120 -2.86 7.62 7.20
CA PHE A 120 -1.61 6.86 6.94
C PHE A 120 -1.42 5.67 7.89
N LYS A 121 -1.85 5.78 9.15
CA LYS A 121 -1.82 4.66 10.11
C LYS A 121 -2.68 3.48 9.69
N ASP A 122 -3.77 3.74 8.94
CA ASP A 122 -4.70 2.69 8.52
C ASP A 122 -4.05 1.83 7.42
N LEU A 123 -3.28 2.42 6.50
CA LEU A 123 -2.48 1.68 5.52
C LEU A 123 -1.51 0.70 6.21
N HIS A 124 -0.85 1.14 7.27
CA HIS A 124 0.02 0.27 8.07
C HIS A 124 -0.74 -0.88 8.72
N THR A 125 -1.91 -0.59 9.29
CA THR A 125 -2.75 -1.61 9.93
C THR A 125 -3.16 -2.69 8.93
N ILE A 126 -3.54 -2.30 7.71
CA ILE A 126 -3.93 -3.24 6.65
C ILE A 126 -2.72 -4.07 6.21
N ILE A 127 -1.57 -3.44 5.92
CA ILE A 127 -0.35 -4.16 5.51
C ILE A 127 0.04 -5.19 6.56
N LYS A 128 0.03 -4.80 7.83
CA LYS A 128 0.39 -5.68 8.95
C LYS A 128 -0.58 -6.85 9.11
N ALA A 129 -1.89 -6.59 9.01
CA ALA A 129 -2.90 -7.64 9.07
C ALA A 129 -2.76 -8.62 7.89
N ASN A 130 -2.58 -8.10 6.69
CA ASN A 130 -2.40 -8.91 5.49
C ASN A 130 -1.13 -9.77 5.55
N ASP A 131 -0.03 -9.20 6.04
CA ASP A 131 1.22 -9.93 6.22
C ASP A 131 1.03 -11.14 7.16
N GLN A 132 0.27 -10.97 8.25
CA GLN A 132 -0.11 -12.06 9.15
C GLN A 132 -1.05 -13.07 8.46
N TYR A 133 -2.09 -12.62 7.77
CA TYR A 133 -3.02 -13.50 7.07
C TYR A 133 -2.37 -14.31 5.96
N GLY A 134 -1.42 -13.73 5.25
CA GLY A 134 -0.64 -14.36 4.20
C GLY A 134 0.58 -15.14 4.70
N ASN A 135 0.74 -15.30 6.01
CA ASN A 135 1.89 -15.97 6.64
C ASN A 135 3.25 -15.44 6.12
N HIS A 136 3.35 -14.12 6.00
CA HIS A 136 4.51 -13.36 5.50
C HIS A 136 4.90 -13.62 4.03
N ALA A 137 4.15 -14.49 3.33
CA ALA A 137 4.44 -14.84 1.94
C ALA A 137 3.79 -13.91 0.90
N LEU A 138 2.64 -13.32 1.24
CA LEU A 138 1.87 -12.46 0.35
C LEU A 138 2.01 -11.00 0.72
N LYS A 139 2.13 -10.12 -0.27
CA LYS A 139 2.27 -8.68 -0.06
C LYS A 139 1.02 -7.92 -0.47
N THR A 140 0.80 -6.77 0.17
CA THR A 140 -0.37 -5.93 -0.06
C THR A 140 -0.20 -5.06 -1.30
N VAL A 141 -1.23 -5.02 -2.13
CA VAL A 141 -1.40 -4.06 -3.23
C VAL A 141 -2.66 -3.25 -2.96
N PHE A 142 -2.52 -1.95 -2.87
CA PHE A 142 -3.65 -1.04 -2.65
C PHE A 142 -4.23 -0.50 -3.95
N ALA A 143 -5.55 -0.60 -4.10
CA ALA A 143 -6.32 0.32 -4.91
C ALA A 143 -6.73 1.50 -4.02
N ALA A 144 -5.94 2.56 -4.05
CA ALA A 144 -6.07 3.70 -3.16
C ALA A 144 -6.39 4.95 -3.99
N TYR A 145 -7.65 5.40 -3.92
CA TYR A 145 -8.13 6.55 -4.69
C TYR A 145 -7.68 7.86 -4.06
N MET A 146 -6.81 8.56 -4.77
CA MET A 146 -6.27 9.85 -4.33
C MET A 146 -6.93 11.03 -5.04
N ASN A 147 -6.98 12.17 -4.37
CA ASN A 147 -7.59 13.38 -4.88
C ASN A 147 -9.05 13.21 -5.36
N TYR A 148 -9.80 12.35 -4.67
CA TYR A 148 -11.12 11.86 -5.07
C TYR A 148 -12.14 12.97 -5.25
N ASP A 149 -12.22 13.93 -4.31
CA ASP A 149 -13.16 15.06 -4.37
C ASP A 149 -12.75 16.05 -5.45
N LYS A 150 -11.45 16.28 -5.62
CA LYS A 150 -10.91 17.10 -6.72
C LYS A 150 -11.32 16.51 -8.07
N ALA A 151 -11.13 15.20 -8.27
CA ALA A 151 -11.53 14.52 -9.50
C ALA A 151 -13.04 14.51 -9.73
N GLY A 152 -13.84 14.61 -8.67
CA GLY A 152 -15.31 14.70 -8.75
C GLY A 152 -15.83 16.07 -9.13
N SER A 153 -15.05 17.12 -8.90
CA SER A 153 -15.47 18.52 -9.08
C SER A 153 -14.74 19.26 -10.18
N SER A 154 -13.59 18.78 -10.63
CA SER A 154 -12.76 19.48 -11.63
C SER A 154 -11.94 18.49 -12.46
N THR A 155 -11.35 19.02 -13.53
CA THR A 155 -10.29 18.37 -14.30
C THR A 155 -8.94 19.03 -13.98
N GLY A 156 -7.83 18.35 -14.25
CA GLY A 156 -6.50 18.91 -14.06
C GLY A 156 -5.44 17.86 -13.69
N GLU A 157 -4.58 18.20 -12.76
CA GLU A 157 -3.45 17.35 -12.35
C GLU A 157 -3.63 16.86 -10.92
N PHE A 158 -3.04 15.67 -10.66
CA PHE A 158 -2.87 15.17 -9.29
C PHE A 158 -2.00 16.10 -8.47
N ASN A 159 -2.22 16.14 -7.18
CA ASN A 159 -1.34 16.82 -6.24
C ASN A 159 -0.07 16.00 -6.03
N THR A 160 1.00 16.37 -6.72
CA THR A 160 2.30 15.66 -6.64
C THR A 160 2.78 15.40 -5.22
N PRO A 161 2.79 16.38 -4.28
CA PRO A 161 3.20 16.12 -2.90
C PRO A 161 2.38 15.06 -2.19
N GLY A 162 1.06 15.07 -2.34
CA GLY A 162 0.17 14.09 -1.72
C GLY A 162 0.44 12.69 -2.23
N VAL A 163 0.57 12.51 -3.55
CA VAL A 163 0.88 11.21 -4.17
C VAL A 163 2.23 10.68 -3.70
N LEU A 164 3.30 11.47 -3.80
CA LEU A 164 4.65 11.01 -3.45
C LEU A 164 4.79 10.69 -1.95
N LEU A 165 4.15 11.46 -1.08
CA LEU A 165 4.16 11.15 0.35
C LEU A 165 3.41 9.84 0.65
N THR A 166 2.29 9.60 -0.05
CA THR A 166 1.52 8.37 0.12
C THR A 166 2.29 7.15 -0.37
N ASP A 167 2.91 7.23 -1.54
CA ASP A 167 3.73 6.15 -2.07
C ASP A 167 4.97 5.90 -1.23
N ALA A 168 5.61 6.95 -0.73
CA ALA A 168 6.72 6.83 0.22
C ALA A 168 6.31 6.00 1.45
N VAL A 169 5.13 6.27 2.01
CA VAL A 169 4.60 5.52 3.15
C VAL A 169 4.29 4.07 2.76
N ILE A 170 3.52 3.85 1.69
CA ILE A 170 3.14 2.50 1.25
C ILE A 170 4.37 1.63 1.00
N PHE A 171 5.37 2.15 0.27
CA PHE A 171 6.57 1.39 -0.09
C PHE A 171 7.50 1.16 1.10
N ALA A 172 7.67 2.15 1.98
CA ALA A 172 8.42 1.98 3.22
C ALA A 172 7.82 0.89 4.12
N LEU A 173 6.49 0.78 4.14
CA LEU A 173 5.76 -0.25 4.86
C LEU A 173 5.78 -1.63 4.17
N GLY A 174 6.25 -1.72 2.93
CA GLY A 174 6.35 -2.97 2.16
C GLY A 174 5.11 -3.29 1.32
N GLY A 175 4.19 -2.35 1.15
CA GLY A 175 3.06 -2.45 0.24
C GLY A 175 3.39 -1.99 -1.18
N SER A 176 2.40 -2.02 -2.05
CA SER A 176 2.40 -1.42 -3.39
C SER A 176 1.12 -0.64 -3.61
N HIS A 177 1.20 0.39 -4.42
CA HIS A 177 0.06 1.18 -4.86
C HIS A 177 -0.24 0.85 -6.33
N LEU A 178 -1.51 0.62 -6.68
CA LEU A 178 -1.91 0.36 -8.05
C LEU A 178 -2.13 1.68 -8.77
N GLU A 179 -1.38 1.92 -9.84
CA GLU A 179 -1.58 3.04 -10.75
C GLU A 179 -1.95 2.54 -12.15
N LEU A 180 -2.87 3.24 -12.80
CA LEU A 180 -3.38 2.91 -14.12
C LEU A 180 -2.95 3.97 -15.14
N GLY A 181 -1.64 4.05 -15.37
CA GLY A 181 -1.04 5.02 -16.29
C GLY A 181 -1.23 6.46 -15.82
N ASP A 182 -1.25 7.40 -16.76
CA ASP A 182 -1.26 8.85 -16.49
C ASP A 182 -2.42 9.34 -15.63
N HIS A 183 -3.55 8.63 -15.66
CA HIS A 183 -4.75 8.99 -14.92
C HIS A 183 -4.84 8.38 -13.54
N MET A 184 -3.94 7.46 -13.20
CA MET A 184 -3.89 6.77 -11.91
C MET A 184 -5.27 6.26 -11.43
N LEU A 185 -5.43 6.05 -10.12
CA LEU A 185 -6.71 5.78 -9.49
C LEU A 185 -7.19 7.03 -8.75
N CYS A 186 -7.94 7.91 -9.42
CA CYS A 186 -8.56 9.05 -8.75
C CYS A 186 -10.00 8.75 -8.31
N ARG A 187 -10.73 7.94 -9.06
CA ARG A 187 -12.11 7.52 -8.77
C ARG A 187 -12.38 6.11 -9.30
N GLU A 188 -13.39 5.45 -8.71
CA GLU A 188 -14.01 4.25 -9.26
C GLU A 188 -14.60 4.50 -10.66
N TYR A 189 -14.95 3.43 -11.37
CA TYR A 189 -15.43 3.49 -12.78
C TYR A 189 -14.36 4.05 -13.72
N PHE A 190 -13.22 3.42 -13.72
CA PHE A 190 -12.11 3.80 -14.58
C PHE A 190 -12.26 3.27 -16.04
N PRO A 191 -11.57 3.94 -16.99
CA PRO A 191 -10.64 5.01 -16.71
C PRO A 191 -11.37 6.33 -16.34
N SER A 192 -11.03 6.88 -15.16
CA SER A 192 -11.43 8.25 -14.84
C SER A 192 -10.36 9.20 -15.36
N THR A 193 -10.72 10.07 -16.29
CA THR A 193 -9.79 10.98 -16.98
C THR A 193 -9.84 12.41 -16.46
N ALA A 194 -10.47 12.63 -15.29
CA ALA A 194 -10.58 13.94 -14.68
C ALA A 194 -9.21 14.53 -14.29
N LEU A 195 -8.34 13.70 -13.71
CA LEU A 195 -6.99 14.12 -13.32
C LEU A 195 -5.95 13.31 -14.10
N GLN A 196 -4.79 13.92 -14.28
CA GLN A 196 -3.61 13.27 -14.90
C GLN A 196 -2.33 13.67 -14.16
N MET A 197 -1.30 12.86 -14.30
CA MET A 197 0.03 13.18 -13.78
C MET A 197 0.67 14.29 -14.63
N ASN A 198 1.25 15.29 -13.98
CA ASN A 198 2.19 16.19 -14.65
C ASN A 198 3.56 15.52 -14.84
N ASP A 199 4.46 16.15 -15.61
CA ASP A 199 5.76 15.55 -15.94
C ASP A 199 6.67 15.34 -14.72
N VAL A 200 6.52 16.16 -13.69
CA VAL A 200 7.26 16.01 -12.43
C VAL A 200 6.83 14.73 -11.73
N LEU A 201 5.53 14.52 -11.62
CA LEU A 201 4.97 13.31 -10.99
C LEU A 201 5.30 12.06 -11.82
N LYS A 202 5.15 12.08 -13.16
CA LYS A 202 5.51 10.95 -14.03
C LYS A 202 6.96 10.52 -13.82
N THR A 203 7.88 11.49 -13.80
CA THR A 203 9.30 11.22 -13.59
C THR A 203 9.57 10.66 -12.20
N ALA A 204 8.89 11.20 -11.17
CA ALA A 204 9.05 10.73 -9.80
C ALA A 204 8.48 9.31 -9.63
N MET A 205 7.32 9.00 -10.22
CA MET A 205 6.71 7.66 -10.17
C MET A 205 7.66 6.59 -10.71
N ILE A 206 8.31 6.82 -11.85
CA ILE A 206 9.31 5.88 -12.41
C ILE A 206 10.41 5.63 -11.36
N ARG A 207 10.96 6.68 -10.76
CA ARG A 207 12.02 6.55 -9.73
C ARG A 207 11.56 5.81 -8.48
N TYR A 208 10.33 6.03 -8.05
CA TYR A 208 9.76 5.36 -6.88
C TYR A 208 9.57 3.87 -7.12
N TYR A 209 9.05 3.47 -8.28
CA TYR A 209 8.91 2.06 -8.65
C TYR A 209 10.24 1.38 -8.93
N ASP A 210 11.17 2.07 -9.57
CA ASP A 210 12.55 1.57 -9.74
C ASP A 210 13.22 1.35 -8.38
N PHE A 211 13.05 2.30 -7.44
CA PHE A 211 13.56 2.17 -6.07
C PHE A 211 12.93 1.00 -5.33
N MET A 212 11.61 0.86 -5.39
CA MET A 212 10.89 -0.25 -4.79
C MET A 212 11.39 -1.60 -5.33
N THR A 213 11.64 -1.68 -6.63
CA THR A 213 12.14 -2.89 -7.30
C THR A 213 13.59 -3.17 -6.93
N ALA A 214 14.46 -2.16 -6.96
CA ALA A 214 15.88 -2.29 -6.66
C ALA A 214 16.14 -2.72 -5.20
N TYR A 215 15.31 -2.27 -4.28
CA TYR A 215 15.44 -2.55 -2.84
C TYR A 215 14.34 -3.46 -2.29
N GLN A 216 13.64 -4.22 -3.14
CA GLN A 216 12.53 -5.08 -2.70
C GLN A 216 12.92 -6.03 -1.57
N ASN A 217 14.15 -6.54 -1.57
CA ASN A 217 14.68 -7.44 -0.53
C ASN A 217 14.81 -6.78 0.85
N LEU A 218 14.83 -5.45 0.93
CA LEU A 218 14.83 -4.69 2.18
C LEU A 218 13.45 -4.15 2.53
N LEU A 219 12.57 -4.00 1.54
CA LEU A 219 11.27 -3.37 1.69
C LEU A 219 10.14 -4.38 1.90
N ARG A 220 10.12 -5.49 1.14
CA ARG A 220 8.91 -6.29 0.97
C ARG A 220 9.09 -7.80 0.75
N ASP A 221 10.28 -8.32 0.68
CA ASP A 221 10.49 -9.76 0.56
C ASP A 221 10.06 -10.49 1.84
N LYS A 222 9.90 -11.81 1.73
CA LYS A 222 9.49 -12.69 2.85
C LYS A 222 10.39 -12.58 4.08
N ASP A 223 11.63 -12.17 3.88
CA ASP A 223 12.64 -12.04 4.93
C ASP A 223 12.64 -10.64 5.58
N THR A 224 11.69 -9.75 5.20
CA THR A 224 11.46 -8.49 5.91
C THR A 224 10.77 -8.79 7.23
N GLU A 225 11.55 -8.77 8.29
CA GLU A 225 11.12 -9.20 9.61
C GLU A 225 10.36 -8.12 10.39
N ALA A 226 10.14 -8.44 11.66
CA ALA A 226 9.37 -7.64 12.57
C ALA A 226 9.83 -6.18 12.65
N GLU A 227 8.88 -5.31 12.89
CA GLU A 227 9.12 -3.92 13.24
C GLU A 227 9.99 -3.83 14.49
N ILE A 228 10.93 -2.90 14.47
CA ILE A 228 11.78 -2.59 15.62
C ILE A 228 11.61 -1.13 16.02
N SER A 229 11.81 -0.87 17.31
CA SER A 229 11.86 0.51 17.81
C SER A 229 13.29 1.01 17.78
N VAL A 230 13.51 2.15 17.17
CA VAL A 230 14.80 2.84 17.16
C VAL A 230 14.66 4.23 17.78
N SER A 231 15.67 4.65 18.54
CA SER A 231 15.72 6.00 19.11
C SER A 231 16.64 6.85 18.24
N LEU A 232 16.08 7.59 17.31
CA LEU A 232 16.80 8.49 16.41
C LEU A 232 16.46 9.94 16.75
N ASN A 233 17.49 10.77 16.94
CA ASN A 233 17.33 12.16 17.37
C ASN A 233 18.21 13.09 16.55
N CYS A 234 17.71 14.29 16.25
CA CYS A 234 18.54 15.38 15.74
C CYS A 234 19.36 15.98 16.87
N THR A 235 20.68 16.11 16.68
CA THR A 235 21.57 16.67 17.72
C THR A 235 21.72 18.19 17.67
N ASP A 236 21.22 18.82 16.60
CA ASP A 236 21.23 20.27 16.41
C ASP A 236 19.85 20.86 16.75
N ALA A 237 19.71 21.38 17.96
CA ALA A 237 18.46 21.97 18.42
C ALA A 237 18.05 23.23 17.62
N ALA A 238 19.00 23.94 17.00
CA ALA A 238 18.72 25.16 16.23
C ALA A 238 17.92 24.83 14.94
N ARG A 239 17.95 23.58 14.46
CA ARG A 239 17.18 23.14 13.30
C ARG A 239 15.69 23.01 13.55
N ASN A 240 15.27 22.95 14.81
CA ASN A 240 13.88 22.77 15.22
C ASN A 240 13.20 21.62 14.45
N LEU A 241 13.85 20.44 14.45
CA LEU A 241 13.36 19.22 13.81
C LEU A 241 12.84 18.26 14.87
N SER A 242 11.56 17.89 14.76
CA SER A 242 10.95 16.83 15.56
C SER A 242 11.05 15.51 14.80
N LEU A 243 11.58 14.48 15.46
CA LEU A 243 11.52 13.10 14.97
C LEU A 243 10.60 12.32 15.92
N ASN A 244 9.67 11.55 15.34
CA ASN A 244 8.77 10.68 16.10
C ASN A 244 8.78 9.26 15.55
N ALA A 245 8.60 8.28 16.43
CA ALA A 245 8.33 6.92 15.98
C ALA A 245 6.95 6.83 15.31
N TRP A 246 6.76 5.82 14.45
CA TRP A 246 5.45 5.52 13.87
C TRP A 246 4.35 5.42 14.96
N PRO A 247 3.12 5.90 14.79
CA PRO A 247 2.53 6.47 13.57
C PRO A 247 2.94 7.93 13.30
N PRO A 248 2.69 8.46 12.07
CA PRO A 248 3.11 9.80 11.69
C PRO A 248 2.44 10.89 12.51
N GLN A 249 3.16 11.99 12.66
CA GLN A 249 2.68 13.23 13.28
C GLN A 249 2.89 14.41 12.32
N LYS A 250 2.00 15.38 12.38
CA LYS A 250 2.15 16.62 11.61
C LYS A 250 3.40 17.36 12.03
N SER A 251 4.04 18.01 11.09
CA SER A 251 5.23 18.85 11.32
C SER A 251 6.42 18.08 11.91
N ALA A 252 6.53 16.78 11.65
CA ALA A 252 7.63 15.94 12.15
C ALA A 252 8.20 15.03 11.03
N ILE A 253 9.38 14.49 11.28
CA ILE A 253 9.94 13.39 10.51
C ILE A 253 9.58 12.10 11.24
N THR A 254 8.83 11.23 10.59
CA THR A 254 8.41 9.95 11.17
C THR A 254 9.46 8.88 10.89
N VAL A 255 9.83 8.16 11.92
CA VAL A 255 10.80 7.06 11.88
C VAL A 255 10.02 5.75 11.95
N TYR A 256 10.20 4.91 10.93
CA TYR A 256 9.69 3.54 10.89
C TYR A 256 10.84 2.58 10.62
N ALA A 257 10.98 1.51 11.37
CA ALA A 257 12.13 0.64 11.26
C ALA A 257 11.77 -0.85 11.31
N LYS A 258 12.54 -1.64 10.57
CA LYS A 258 12.45 -3.10 10.51
C LYS A 258 13.84 -3.72 10.71
N ASN A 259 13.88 -4.95 11.21
CA ASN A 259 15.03 -5.83 11.06
C ASN A 259 14.85 -6.70 9.82
N VAL A 260 15.84 -6.71 8.96
CA VAL A 260 15.84 -7.52 7.72
C VAL A 260 17.16 -8.27 7.63
N ASN A 261 17.14 -9.57 7.94
CA ASN A 261 18.34 -10.42 7.91
C ASN A 261 19.52 -9.83 8.69
N GLY A 262 19.25 -9.34 9.91
CA GLY A 262 20.25 -8.73 10.79
C GLY A 262 20.61 -7.27 10.48
N ARG A 263 20.04 -6.68 9.43
CA ARG A 263 20.19 -5.26 9.11
C ARG A 263 19.04 -4.47 9.72
N GLN A 264 19.35 -3.30 10.26
CA GLN A 264 18.31 -2.35 10.64
C GLN A 264 17.99 -1.46 9.43
N VAL A 265 16.79 -1.59 8.90
CA VAL A 265 16.27 -0.77 7.79
C VAL A 265 15.34 0.27 8.40
N ILE A 266 15.74 1.55 8.32
CA ILE A 266 15.10 2.67 9.00
C ILE A 266 14.59 3.64 7.95
N HIS A 267 13.29 3.86 7.91
CA HIS A 267 12.65 4.79 6.99
C HIS A 267 12.42 6.12 7.69
N LEU A 268 12.85 7.19 7.05
CA LEU A 268 12.59 8.56 7.42
C LEU A 268 11.54 9.11 6.47
N LEU A 269 10.33 9.34 6.97
CA LEU A 269 9.18 9.83 6.22
C LEU A 269 8.91 11.28 6.63
N ASN A 270 8.93 12.18 5.67
CA ASN A 270 8.95 13.62 5.94
C ASN A 270 7.53 14.22 5.94
N PHE A 271 6.98 14.41 7.13
CA PHE A 271 5.70 15.10 7.33
C PHE A 271 5.85 16.58 7.73
N LEU A 272 7.03 17.15 7.55
CA LEU A 272 7.23 18.60 7.75
C LEU A 272 6.37 19.38 6.76
N ASN A 273 5.59 20.33 7.24
CA ASN A 273 4.52 21.05 6.56
C ASN A 273 3.20 20.28 6.34
N ALA A 274 3.12 18.99 6.62
CA ALA A 274 1.85 18.28 6.50
C ALA A 274 0.80 18.93 7.42
N ASP A 275 -0.32 19.34 6.86
CA ASP A 275 -1.43 19.97 7.56
C ASP A 275 -2.48 18.97 8.06
N ASN A 276 -2.48 17.77 7.48
CA ASN A 276 -3.30 16.64 7.89
C ASN A 276 -2.53 15.32 7.75
N LEU A 277 -3.15 14.21 8.14
CA LEU A 277 -2.57 12.85 8.09
C LEU A 277 -3.44 11.88 7.29
N SER A 278 -4.20 12.40 6.33
CA SER A 278 -4.97 11.62 5.38
C SER A 278 -4.13 11.33 4.13
N TRP A 279 -3.94 10.05 3.83
CA TRP A 279 -3.28 9.63 2.60
C TRP A 279 -4.10 9.97 1.35
N ARG A 280 -5.44 10.09 1.48
CA ARG A 280 -6.33 10.33 0.33
C ARG A 280 -6.13 11.69 -0.32
N ASP A 281 -5.69 12.69 0.45
CA ASP A 281 -5.55 14.08 -0.03
C ASP A 281 -6.73 14.48 -0.93
N LEU A 282 -7.95 14.32 -0.41
CA LEU A 282 -9.20 14.35 -1.19
C LEU A 282 -9.31 15.54 -2.15
N ASN A 283 -8.88 16.71 -1.70
CA ASN A 283 -8.94 17.95 -2.47
C ASN A 283 -7.63 18.29 -3.21
N GLY A 284 -6.60 17.45 -3.07
CA GLY A 284 -5.30 17.70 -3.68
C GLY A 284 -4.59 18.93 -3.11
N THR A 285 -4.53 19.05 -1.79
CA THR A 285 -3.98 20.20 -1.07
C THR A 285 -2.82 19.88 -0.13
N MET A 286 -2.38 18.63 -0.04
CA MET A 286 -1.21 18.26 0.76
C MET A 286 -0.01 19.11 0.34
N PRO A 287 0.58 19.88 1.26
CA PRO A 287 1.71 20.73 0.92
C PRO A 287 2.99 19.93 0.72
N GLU A 288 3.91 20.48 -0.07
CA GLU A 288 5.24 19.89 -0.22
C GLU A 288 5.98 19.89 1.12
N PRO A 289 6.60 18.76 1.53
CA PRO A 289 7.40 18.71 2.73
C PRO A 289 8.59 19.67 2.65
N ARG A 290 8.93 20.26 3.78
CA ARG A 290 10.16 21.05 3.86
C ARG A 290 11.38 20.18 3.60
N LEU A 291 12.14 20.49 2.56
CA LEU A 291 13.43 19.85 2.30
C LEU A 291 14.38 20.12 3.48
N VAL A 292 15.04 19.10 3.97
CA VAL A 292 16.11 19.22 4.97
C VAL A 292 17.40 18.59 4.46
N SER A 293 18.55 19.22 4.78
CA SER A 293 19.88 18.76 4.39
C SER A 293 20.84 18.76 5.58
N ASP A 294 21.86 17.93 5.49
CA ASP A 294 22.97 17.87 6.46
C ASP A 294 22.49 17.76 7.90
N VAL A 295 21.52 16.88 8.14
CA VAL A 295 20.91 16.72 9.47
C VAL A 295 21.79 15.85 10.35
N PRO A 296 22.36 16.39 11.44
CA PRO A 296 23.15 15.60 12.38
C PRO A 296 22.23 14.72 13.22
N LEU A 297 22.37 13.42 13.08
CA LEU A 297 21.55 12.42 13.75
C LEU A 297 22.37 11.60 14.73
N LYS A 298 21.72 11.18 15.82
CA LYS A 298 22.25 10.29 16.85
C LYS A 298 21.26 9.16 17.10
N MET A 299 21.77 7.93 17.17
CA MET A 299 20.98 6.73 17.43
C MET A 299 21.67 5.83 18.46
N ASN A 300 20.88 5.23 19.37
CA ASN A 300 21.37 4.19 20.27
C ASN A 300 21.49 2.86 19.53
N VAL A 301 22.58 2.16 19.78
CA VAL A 301 22.85 0.85 19.19
C VAL A 301 23.33 -0.14 20.25
N SER A 302 22.93 -1.41 20.13
CA SER A 302 23.30 -2.48 21.07
C SER A 302 24.57 -3.23 20.70
N GLY A 303 25.12 -3.03 19.51
CA GLY A 303 26.27 -3.76 18.99
C GLY A 303 27.22 -2.89 18.20
N LYS A 304 28.25 -3.52 17.64
CA LYS A 304 29.16 -2.84 16.71
C LYS A 304 28.45 -2.62 15.37
N VAL A 305 28.50 -1.40 14.88
CA VAL A 305 28.04 -1.03 13.54
C VAL A 305 29.26 -1.04 12.62
N ASN A 306 29.16 -1.74 11.50
CA ASN A 306 30.22 -1.82 10.52
C ASN A 306 30.02 -0.86 9.35
N LYS A 307 28.74 -0.56 9.01
CA LYS A 307 28.40 0.27 7.87
C LYS A 307 27.06 0.97 8.08
N ILE A 308 26.97 2.21 7.64
CA ILE A 308 25.72 2.96 7.52
C ILE A 308 25.65 3.51 6.09
N TRP A 309 24.52 3.33 5.44
CA TRP A 309 24.27 3.92 4.14
C TRP A 309 22.83 4.39 4.01
N VAL A 310 22.59 5.32 3.11
CA VAL A 310 21.29 5.89 2.83
C VAL A 310 20.96 5.78 1.33
N ALA A 311 19.70 5.54 0.99
CA ALA A 311 19.17 5.62 -0.36
C ALA A 311 17.81 6.32 -0.33
N SER A 312 17.47 7.02 -1.42
CA SER A 312 16.21 7.75 -1.54
C SER A 312 15.75 7.80 -2.99
N PRO A 313 14.46 7.57 -3.30
CA PRO A 313 13.96 7.75 -4.66
C PRO A 313 13.96 9.24 -5.09
N ASP A 314 14.03 10.16 -4.11
CA ASP A 314 14.04 11.60 -4.37
C ASP A 314 15.37 12.12 -4.89
N PHE A 315 16.47 11.41 -4.63
CA PHE A 315 17.82 11.85 -4.93
C PHE A 315 18.68 10.75 -5.55
N HIS A 316 19.68 11.15 -6.35
CA HIS A 316 20.70 10.26 -6.92
C HIS A 316 20.13 9.05 -7.67
N ALA A 317 18.96 9.20 -8.26
CA ALA A 317 18.23 8.12 -8.94
C ALA A 317 18.09 6.83 -8.08
N GLY A 318 17.95 6.99 -6.77
CA GLY A 318 17.83 5.86 -5.85
C GLY A 318 19.14 5.17 -5.46
N ALA A 319 20.28 5.60 -5.97
CA ALA A 319 21.56 4.98 -5.63
C ALA A 319 21.91 5.16 -4.15
N SER A 320 22.47 4.11 -3.54
CA SER A 320 22.91 4.14 -2.15
C SER A 320 24.18 4.97 -1.99
N GLN A 321 24.24 5.70 -0.88
CA GLN A 321 25.40 6.48 -0.46
C GLN A 321 25.85 6.00 0.91
N GLU A 322 27.11 5.61 1.05
CA GLU A 322 27.70 5.28 2.35
C GLU A 322 27.92 6.55 3.17
N LEU A 323 27.62 6.48 4.47
CA LEU A 323 27.74 7.59 5.41
C LEU A 323 28.93 7.36 6.35
N SER A 324 29.75 8.40 6.54
CA SER A 324 30.70 8.43 7.65
C SER A 324 29.95 8.54 8.96
N PHE A 325 30.41 7.81 9.98
CA PHE A 325 29.80 7.82 11.31
C PHE A 325 30.85 7.64 12.41
N GLU A 326 30.51 8.07 13.60
CA GLU A 326 31.27 7.79 14.81
C GLU A 326 30.43 6.90 15.74
N GLN A 327 31.05 5.85 16.31
CA GLN A 327 30.40 5.03 17.31
C GLN A 327 31.14 5.16 18.64
N LYS A 328 30.40 5.62 19.67
CA LYS A 328 30.92 5.77 21.02
C LYS A 328 29.83 5.52 22.07
N ASP A 329 30.18 4.85 23.15
CA ASP A 329 29.31 4.63 24.32
C ASP A 329 27.90 4.12 23.98
N GLY A 330 27.81 3.12 23.08
CA GLY A 330 26.53 2.53 22.66
C GLY A 330 25.67 3.45 21.77
N THR A 331 26.27 4.48 21.19
CA THR A 331 25.59 5.39 20.26
C THR A 331 26.36 5.56 18.96
N VAL A 332 25.65 5.76 17.84
CA VAL A 332 26.24 6.21 16.58
C VAL A 332 25.77 7.60 16.26
N THR A 333 26.65 8.41 15.67
CA THR A 333 26.36 9.76 15.16
C THR A 333 26.78 9.84 13.70
N PHE A 334 25.95 10.43 12.87
CA PHE A 334 26.17 10.59 11.43
C PHE A 334 25.40 11.79 10.90
N ILE A 335 25.69 12.19 9.66
CA ILE A 335 24.96 13.25 8.97
C ILE A 335 24.05 12.62 7.92
N LEU A 336 22.74 12.89 7.98
CA LEU A 336 21.82 12.59 6.89
C LEU A 336 21.94 13.67 5.83
N PRO A 337 22.36 13.35 4.58
CA PRO A 337 22.64 14.38 3.57
C PRO A 337 21.40 15.15 3.15
N LEU A 338 20.33 14.43 2.80
CA LEU A 338 19.10 15.01 2.27
C LEU A 338 17.87 14.19 2.68
N LEU A 339 16.74 14.87 2.89
CA LEU A 339 15.43 14.26 3.03
C LEU A 339 14.38 15.17 2.38
N LYS A 340 13.71 14.68 1.33
CA LYS A 340 12.57 15.36 0.72
C LYS A 340 11.26 14.70 1.15
N TYR A 341 10.89 13.57 0.60
CA TYR A 341 9.71 12.78 1.04
C TYR A 341 10.14 11.57 1.84
N TRP A 342 11.13 10.80 1.34
CA TRP A 342 11.52 9.53 1.91
C TRP A 342 13.01 9.26 1.76
N SER A 343 13.64 8.81 2.83
CA SER A 343 14.98 8.23 2.82
C SER A 343 14.98 6.90 3.58
N MET A 344 15.60 5.90 3.01
CA MET A 344 15.86 4.60 3.62
C MET A 344 17.31 4.57 4.11
N LEU A 345 17.50 4.52 5.42
CA LEU A 345 18.79 4.35 6.08
C LEU A 345 18.97 2.88 6.44
N VAL A 346 20.11 2.31 6.12
CA VAL A 346 20.42 0.92 6.45
C VAL A 346 21.71 0.86 7.28
N MET A 347 21.62 0.10 8.37
CA MET A 347 22.71 -0.10 9.31
C MET A 347 23.05 -1.59 9.39
N GLU A 348 24.36 -1.91 9.23
CA GLU A 348 24.91 -3.27 9.17
C GLU A 348 25.98 -3.51 10.24
#